data_9f005ea27fb4e7e3f304d223d83781e7
#
_entry.id   9f005ea27fb4e7e3f304d223d83781e7
#
_cell.length_a   1.000
_cell.length_b   1.000
_cell.length_c   1.000
_cell.angle_alpha   90.00
_cell.angle_beta   90.00
_cell.angle_gamma   90.00
#
_symmetry.space_group_name_H-M   'P 1'
#
loop_
_entity.id
_entity.type
_entity.pdbx_description
1 polymer ?
#
loop_
_entity_poly.entity_id
_entity_poly.type
_entity_poly.pdbx_seq_one_letter_code
_entity_poly.pdbx_strand_id
1 'polypeptide(L)'
;AGINLNFWPAGPIFRRLGAFFIRRTFKGNKLYSTVFREYLGELFSRGYSVEYFVEGGRSRTGRLLEPKTGTLAMTIQAMLRGGSRPITLVPIYIGYEHVMEVGTYAKELRGATKEKESLTQMLNGLRKLRNLGQGYVNFGEPLHLTTYLNQNVPTWREAIDPIEAQRPSWLTPTVQDLAEQIMVRINNSAAANAMNLCCTALLASRQRSLTREQLTEQIDCYLQLLRNVPYNADSTVPDLTANQLLDHALNMNKFQVEKDNIGDIIVLPREQAVLMTYYRNNIHHMLVLPSLISSIVMHHR
;
A
#
# COMPACT_ATOMS: atom_id res chain seq x y z
N ALA A 1 -2.54 15.91 2.85
CA ALA A 1 -3.88 15.49 2.42
C ALA A 1 -4.33 16.29 1.19
N GLY A 2 -5.22 15.74 0.36
CA GLY A 2 -5.77 16.49 -0.78
C GLY A 2 -6.72 17.59 -0.33
N ILE A 3 -6.72 18.74 -1.03
CA ILE A 3 -7.56 19.92 -0.70
C ILE A 3 -9.07 19.58 -0.68
N ASN A 4 -9.51 18.55 -1.40
CA ASN A 4 -10.88 18.08 -1.40
C ASN A 4 -11.36 17.54 -0.04
N LEU A 5 -10.45 17.19 0.87
CA LEU A 5 -10.77 16.75 2.23
C LEU A 5 -10.85 17.92 3.23
N ASN A 6 -10.58 19.16 2.77
CA ASN A 6 -10.66 20.37 3.59
C ASN A 6 -12.09 20.93 3.58
N PHE A 7 -13.06 20.16 4.07
CA PHE A 7 -14.43 20.59 4.25
C PHE A 7 -14.88 20.43 5.71
N TRP A 8 -15.89 21.18 6.13
CA TRP A 8 -16.42 21.09 7.49
C TRP A 8 -17.28 19.82 7.65
N PRO A 9 -17.17 19.04 8.76
CA PRO A 9 -16.28 19.23 9.92
C PRO A 9 -14.91 18.53 9.78
N ALA A 10 -14.67 17.79 8.68
CA ALA A 10 -13.48 16.95 8.50
C ALA A 10 -12.17 17.75 8.45
N GLY A 11 -12.15 18.86 7.73
CA GLY A 11 -10.97 19.70 7.58
C GLY A 11 -10.35 20.16 8.91
N PRO A 12 -11.13 20.78 9.82
CA PRO A 12 -10.65 21.14 11.15
C PRO A 12 -10.13 19.95 11.97
N ILE A 13 -10.78 18.80 11.90
CA ILE A 13 -10.35 17.56 12.59
C ILE A 13 -8.99 17.10 12.05
N PHE A 14 -8.86 16.98 10.73
CA PHE A 14 -7.59 16.57 10.11
C PHE A 14 -6.45 17.53 10.41
N ARG A 15 -6.69 18.85 10.44
CA ARG A 15 -5.67 19.82 10.83
C ARG A 15 -5.18 19.61 12.25
N ARG A 16 -6.08 19.31 13.20
CA ARG A 16 -5.72 19.01 14.59
C ARG A 16 -4.90 17.72 14.71
N LEU A 17 -5.08 16.79 13.76
CA LEU A 17 -4.29 15.56 13.65
C LEU A 17 -2.97 15.76 12.86
N GLY A 18 -2.61 17.00 12.54
CA GLY A 18 -1.36 17.32 11.85
C GLY A 18 -1.44 17.31 10.32
N ALA A 19 -2.62 17.12 9.72
CA ALA A 19 -2.74 17.15 8.28
C ALA A 19 -2.70 18.57 7.71
N PHE A 20 -1.88 18.79 6.71
CA PHE A 20 -1.96 19.96 5.83
C PHE A 20 -2.53 19.58 4.47
N PHE A 21 -3.16 20.53 3.79
CA PHE A 21 -3.90 20.28 2.56
C PHE A 21 -3.17 20.84 1.35
N ILE A 22 -3.02 20.01 0.32
CA ILE A 22 -2.34 20.35 -0.92
C ILE A 22 -3.27 20.22 -2.13
N ARG A 23 -3.03 21.00 -3.16
CA ARG A 23 -3.72 20.90 -4.44
C ARG A 23 -3.33 19.59 -5.12
N ARG A 24 -4.25 19.02 -5.91
CA ARG A 24 -4.01 17.75 -6.63
C ARG A 24 -2.93 17.84 -7.71
N THR A 25 -2.69 19.04 -8.24
CA THR A 25 -1.68 19.26 -9.28
C THR A 25 -0.92 20.55 -9.02
N PHE A 26 0.37 20.49 -9.27
CA PHE A 26 1.30 21.63 -9.25
C PHE A 26 1.58 22.15 -10.65
N LYS A 27 1.08 21.46 -11.70
CA LYS A 27 1.37 21.74 -13.11
C LYS A 27 0.95 23.17 -13.44
N GLY A 28 1.89 23.94 -14.00
CA GLY A 28 1.65 25.32 -14.43
C GLY A 28 1.70 26.37 -13.31
N ASN A 29 1.87 25.99 -12.03
CA ASN A 29 1.94 26.95 -10.92
C ASN A 29 3.29 26.88 -10.20
N LYS A 30 4.28 27.61 -10.72
CA LYS A 30 5.64 27.66 -10.16
C LYS A 30 5.64 28.23 -8.74
N LEU A 31 4.86 29.29 -8.48
CA LEU A 31 4.78 29.91 -7.16
C LEU A 31 4.31 28.89 -6.11
N TYR A 32 3.23 28.18 -6.39
CA TYR A 32 2.69 27.19 -5.46
C TYR A 32 3.69 26.06 -5.19
N SER A 33 4.36 25.54 -6.21
CA SER A 33 5.37 24.48 -6.02
C SER A 33 6.59 24.97 -5.24
N THR A 34 7.00 26.23 -5.42
CA THR A 34 8.09 26.83 -4.65
C THR A 34 7.68 27.00 -3.19
N VAL A 35 6.53 27.58 -2.91
CA VAL A 35 6.02 27.72 -1.53
C VAL A 35 5.90 26.37 -0.84
N PHE A 36 5.41 25.34 -1.53
CA PHE A 36 5.28 24.00 -0.94
C PHE A 36 6.65 23.36 -0.64
N ARG A 37 7.64 23.56 -1.49
CA ARG A 37 9.00 23.10 -1.24
C ARG A 37 9.63 23.77 -0.03
N GLU A 38 9.52 25.11 0.07
CA GLU A 38 10.01 25.86 1.22
C GLU A 38 9.30 25.44 2.52
N TYR A 39 7.99 25.21 2.44
CA TYR A 39 7.21 24.70 3.58
C TYR A 39 7.70 23.32 4.05
N LEU A 40 7.99 22.39 3.12
CA LEU A 40 8.59 21.10 3.48
C LEU A 40 9.98 21.27 4.12
N GLY A 41 10.81 22.13 3.55
CA GLY A 41 12.13 22.46 4.11
C GLY A 41 12.04 22.97 5.54
N GLU A 42 11.09 23.85 5.84
CA GLU A 42 10.82 24.36 7.17
C GLU A 42 10.35 23.27 8.14
N LEU A 43 9.48 22.35 7.69
CA LEU A 43 9.06 21.20 8.52
C LEU A 43 10.25 20.31 8.88
N PHE A 44 11.12 20.01 7.93
CA PHE A 44 12.31 19.18 8.17
C PHE A 44 13.32 19.87 9.07
N SER A 45 13.56 21.17 8.90
CA SER A 45 14.48 21.95 9.74
C SER A 45 14.03 22.00 11.20
N ARG A 46 12.72 22.04 11.43
CA ARG A 46 12.12 21.95 12.77
C ARG A 46 12.05 20.53 13.33
N GLY A 47 12.40 19.51 12.54
CA GLY A 47 12.38 18.11 12.95
C GLY A 47 10.99 17.46 12.98
N TYR A 48 10.03 17.99 12.23
CA TYR A 48 8.74 17.34 12.09
C TYR A 48 8.83 16.14 11.16
N SER A 49 8.18 15.04 11.55
CA SER A 49 7.96 13.91 10.66
C SER A 49 6.89 14.28 9.63
N VAL A 50 7.17 13.96 8.37
CA VAL A 50 6.25 14.22 7.26
C VAL A 50 5.88 12.90 6.58
N GLU A 51 4.59 12.58 6.58
CA GLU A 51 4.06 11.41 5.89
C GLU A 51 3.45 11.81 4.55
N TYR A 52 3.74 11.03 3.51
CA TYR A 52 3.08 11.15 2.21
C TYR A 52 3.00 9.80 1.49
N PHE A 53 1.99 9.64 0.66
CA PHE A 53 1.82 8.44 -0.15
C PHE A 53 2.64 8.56 -1.44
N VAL A 54 3.70 7.78 -1.53
CA VAL A 54 4.65 7.80 -2.65
C VAL A 54 3.98 7.46 -3.99
N GLU A 55 2.93 6.65 -3.98
CA GLU A 55 2.13 6.32 -5.16
C GLU A 55 1.27 7.50 -5.66
N GLY A 56 1.04 8.52 -4.85
CA GLY A 56 0.26 9.70 -5.19
C GLY A 56 -1.21 9.43 -5.55
N GLY A 57 -1.68 8.20 -5.37
CA GLY A 57 -3.03 7.75 -5.67
C GLY A 57 -3.38 6.45 -4.97
N ARG A 58 -4.60 5.96 -5.19
CA ARG A 58 -5.07 4.68 -4.66
C ARG A 58 -4.97 3.62 -5.74
N SER A 59 -4.36 2.49 -5.44
CA SER A 59 -4.39 1.31 -6.29
C SER A 59 -5.83 0.78 -6.39
N ARG A 60 -6.30 0.51 -7.59
CA ARG A 60 -7.60 -0.12 -7.85
C ARG A 60 -7.51 -1.63 -8.01
N THR A 61 -6.30 -2.11 -8.23
CA THR A 61 -6.02 -3.52 -8.50
C THR A 61 -5.40 -4.24 -7.31
N GLY A 62 -5.01 -3.51 -6.25
CA GLY A 62 -4.26 -4.06 -5.12
C GLY A 62 -2.76 -4.21 -5.37
N ARG A 63 -2.26 -3.85 -6.55
CA ARG A 63 -0.82 -3.80 -6.85
C ARG A 63 -0.30 -2.40 -6.58
N LEU A 64 0.98 -2.28 -6.22
CA LEU A 64 1.63 -0.98 -6.12
C LEU A 64 1.57 -0.22 -7.45
N LEU A 65 1.39 1.09 -7.36
CA LEU A 65 1.44 1.99 -8.51
C LEU A 65 2.89 2.50 -8.71
N GLU A 66 3.15 3.04 -9.89
CA GLU A 66 4.38 3.77 -10.17
C GLU A 66 4.56 4.95 -9.18
N PRO A 67 5.75 5.10 -8.58
CA PRO A 67 6.01 6.14 -7.60
C PRO A 67 5.95 7.54 -8.20
N LYS A 68 5.40 8.50 -7.45
CA LYS A 68 5.44 9.93 -7.78
C LYS A 68 6.64 10.57 -7.10
N THR A 69 7.63 10.90 -7.87
CA THR A 69 8.94 11.35 -7.39
C THR A 69 9.01 12.82 -6.93
N GLY A 70 7.96 13.61 -7.16
CA GLY A 70 7.98 15.05 -6.91
C GLY A 70 8.28 15.45 -5.46
N THR A 71 7.60 14.82 -4.49
CA THR A 71 7.83 15.10 -3.06
C THR A 71 9.21 14.64 -2.61
N LEU A 72 9.67 13.50 -3.13
CA LEU A 72 10.99 12.97 -2.83
C LEU A 72 12.11 13.89 -3.37
N ALA A 73 11.93 14.42 -4.58
CA ALA A 73 12.84 15.44 -5.13
C ALA A 73 12.89 16.69 -4.26
N MET A 74 11.73 17.17 -3.77
CA MET A 74 11.66 18.31 -2.86
C MET A 74 12.34 18.03 -1.51
N THR A 75 12.28 16.77 -1.03
CA THR A 75 12.98 16.36 0.19
C THR A 75 14.50 16.44 0.04
N ILE A 76 15.04 15.95 -1.07
CA ILE A 76 16.49 16.10 -1.37
C ILE A 76 16.85 17.58 -1.54
N GLN A 77 16.05 18.36 -2.27
CA GLN A 77 16.28 19.79 -2.44
C GLN A 77 16.26 20.54 -1.10
N ALA A 78 15.44 20.13 -0.13
CA ALA A 78 15.45 20.68 1.22
C ALA A 78 16.78 20.39 1.95
N MET A 79 17.38 19.21 1.76
CA MET A 79 18.74 18.93 2.28
C MET A 79 19.80 19.81 1.64
N LEU A 80 19.69 20.07 0.33
CA LEU A 80 20.62 20.92 -0.42
C LEU A 80 20.55 22.40 0.00
N ARG A 81 19.57 22.80 0.81
CA ARG A 81 19.49 24.11 1.47
C ARG A 81 20.40 24.21 2.70
N GLY A 82 21.22 23.21 2.99
CA GLY A 82 22.16 23.24 4.12
C GLY A 82 21.52 22.94 5.47
N GLY A 83 20.38 22.24 5.50
CA GLY A 83 19.73 21.81 6.73
C GLY A 83 20.63 20.93 7.59
N SER A 84 20.71 21.21 8.89
CA SER A 84 21.57 20.48 9.83
C SER A 84 21.02 19.11 10.26
N ARG A 85 19.72 18.85 10.05
CA ARG A 85 19.06 17.62 10.51
C ARG A 85 19.13 16.54 9.46
N PRO A 86 19.58 15.32 9.82
CA PRO A 86 19.55 14.19 8.91
C PRO A 86 18.10 13.78 8.63
N ILE A 87 17.82 13.38 7.38
CA ILE A 87 16.51 12.88 6.96
C ILE A 87 16.61 11.36 6.78
N THR A 88 15.69 10.65 7.42
CA THR A 88 15.50 9.21 7.25
C THR A 88 14.16 8.96 6.60
N LEU A 89 14.15 8.21 5.51
CA LEU A 89 12.94 7.74 4.84
C LEU A 89 12.56 6.39 5.44
N VAL A 90 11.33 6.28 5.92
CA VAL A 90 10.80 5.04 6.51
C VAL A 90 9.69 4.54 5.60
N PRO A 91 9.92 3.46 4.83
CA PRO A 91 8.87 2.83 4.05
C PRO A 91 7.81 2.23 4.97
N ILE A 92 6.53 2.47 4.66
CA ILE A 92 5.42 1.97 5.47
C ILE A 92 4.45 1.23 4.56
N TYR A 93 4.21 -0.04 4.86
CA TYR A 93 3.14 -0.83 4.26
C TYR A 93 1.87 -0.67 5.07
N ILE A 94 0.76 -0.40 4.39
CA ILE A 94 -0.58 -0.33 5.00
C ILE A 94 -1.49 -1.30 4.26
N GLY A 95 -1.96 -2.33 4.95
CA GLY A 95 -2.86 -3.35 4.45
C GLY A 95 -4.21 -3.34 5.16
N TYR A 96 -5.28 -3.72 4.47
CA TYR A 96 -6.62 -3.80 5.01
C TYR A 96 -7.31 -5.08 4.57
N GLU A 97 -8.08 -5.70 5.47
CA GLU A 97 -8.96 -6.82 5.13
C GLU A 97 -10.28 -6.37 4.53
N HIS A 98 -10.67 -5.13 4.73
CA HIS A 98 -11.84 -4.54 4.11
C HIS A 98 -11.52 -3.14 3.58
N VAL A 99 -11.60 -2.97 2.27
CA VAL A 99 -11.51 -1.68 1.60
C VAL A 99 -12.91 -1.31 1.12
N MET A 100 -13.48 -0.24 1.70
CA MET A 100 -14.84 0.22 1.41
C MET A 100 -15.04 0.59 -0.07
N GLU A 101 -13.99 1.00 -0.73
CA GLU A 101 -13.99 1.53 -2.09
C GLU A 101 -13.81 0.46 -3.16
N VAL A 102 -13.54 -0.81 -2.80
CA VAL A 102 -13.29 -1.89 -3.78
C VAL A 102 -14.50 -2.06 -4.71
N GLY A 103 -15.72 -1.93 -4.20
CA GLY A 103 -16.94 -1.94 -5.03
C GLY A 103 -16.99 -0.79 -6.05
N THR A 104 -16.53 0.40 -5.67
CA THR A 104 -16.42 1.57 -6.54
C THR A 104 -15.31 1.37 -7.57
N TYR A 105 -14.17 0.78 -7.18
CA TYR A 105 -13.06 0.48 -8.08
C TYR A 105 -13.46 -0.46 -9.23
N ALA A 106 -14.28 -1.48 -8.96
CA ALA A 106 -14.77 -2.36 -10.00
C ALA A 106 -15.68 -1.64 -11.00
N LYS A 107 -16.51 -0.68 -10.55
CA LYS A 107 -17.32 0.17 -11.43
C LYS A 107 -16.42 1.09 -12.28
N GLU A 108 -15.44 1.73 -11.68
CA GLU A 108 -14.46 2.58 -12.38
C GLU A 108 -13.64 1.79 -13.42
N LEU A 109 -13.21 0.57 -13.09
CA LEU A 109 -12.50 -0.32 -14.03
C LEU A 109 -13.37 -0.74 -15.23
N ARG A 110 -14.71 -0.72 -15.09
CA ARG A 110 -15.68 -0.96 -16.18
C ARG A 110 -16.04 0.32 -16.95
N GLY A 111 -15.36 1.45 -16.67
CA GLY A 111 -15.55 2.71 -17.38
C GLY A 111 -16.60 3.65 -16.80
N ALA A 112 -17.08 3.40 -15.57
CA ALA A 112 -17.98 4.33 -14.91
C ALA A 112 -17.25 5.62 -14.49
N THR A 113 -17.92 6.76 -14.66
CA THR A 113 -17.42 8.07 -14.22
C THR A 113 -17.31 8.14 -12.71
N LYS A 114 -16.27 8.80 -12.24
CA LYS A 114 -16.01 9.03 -10.81
C LYS A 114 -17.16 9.80 -10.17
N GLU A 115 -17.91 9.16 -9.28
CA GLU A 115 -18.89 9.87 -8.44
C GLU A 115 -18.17 10.72 -7.39
N LYS A 116 -18.69 11.93 -7.14
CA LYS A 116 -18.18 12.76 -6.03
C LYS A 116 -18.61 12.12 -4.71
N GLU A 117 -17.63 11.78 -3.88
CA GLU A 117 -17.87 11.31 -2.52
C GLU A 117 -18.68 12.36 -1.73
N SER A 118 -19.87 11.99 -1.29
CA SER A 118 -20.73 12.85 -0.45
C SER A 118 -20.53 12.47 1.01
N LEU A 119 -20.57 13.47 1.90
CA LEU A 119 -20.52 13.28 3.36
C LEU A 119 -21.58 12.33 3.88
N THR A 120 -22.77 12.38 3.30
CA THR A 120 -23.90 11.49 3.66
C THR A 120 -23.60 10.04 3.29
N GLN A 121 -22.89 9.78 2.19
CA GLN A 121 -22.44 8.44 1.80
C GLN A 121 -21.36 7.93 2.77
N MET A 122 -20.44 8.80 3.19
CA MET A 122 -19.38 8.45 4.15
C MET A 122 -19.97 8.17 5.55
N LEU A 123 -20.90 8.99 6.04
CA LEU A 123 -21.58 8.78 7.34
C LEU A 123 -22.50 7.56 7.34
N ASN A 124 -23.21 7.31 6.25
CA ASN A 124 -24.02 6.11 6.08
C ASN A 124 -23.15 4.85 5.91
N GLY A 125 -21.98 5.00 5.28
CA GLY A 125 -20.94 3.98 5.26
C GLY A 125 -20.48 3.63 6.67
N LEU A 126 -20.10 4.62 7.47
CA LEU A 126 -19.65 4.44 8.86
C LEU A 126 -20.71 3.72 9.75
N ARG A 127 -22.00 3.99 9.54
CA ARG A 127 -23.07 3.28 10.26
C ARG A 127 -23.23 1.81 9.86
N LYS A 128 -22.83 1.44 8.66
CA LYS A 128 -22.85 0.06 8.14
C LYS A 128 -21.61 -0.74 8.49
N LEU A 129 -20.60 -0.12 9.13
CA LEU A 129 -19.29 -0.70 9.42
C LEU A 129 -19.35 -1.61 10.68
N ARG A 130 -20.00 -2.76 10.57
CA ARG A 130 -20.00 -3.74 11.67
C ARG A 130 -18.82 -4.72 11.62
N ASN A 131 -18.26 -5.03 10.44
CA ASN A 131 -17.17 -6.01 10.28
C ASN A 131 -16.13 -5.48 9.28
N LEU A 132 -15.24 -4.60 9.74
CA LEU A 132 -14.17 -4.03 8.91
C LEU A 132 -12.93 -4.90 8.80
N GLY A 133 -12.85 -5.98 9.58
CA GLY A 133 -11.62 -6.73 9.70
C GLY A 133 -10.51 -5.92 10.38
N GLN A 134 -9.28 -6.28 10.11
CA GLN A 134 -8.09 -5.69 10.70
C GLN A 134 -7.36 -4.80 9.68
N GLY A 135 -6.66 -3.77 10.19
CA GLY A 135 -5.68 -2.99 9.47
C GLY A 135 -4.27 -3.39 9.90
N TYR A 136 -3.36 -3.44 8.96
CA TYR A 136 -1.96 -3.84 9.17
C TYR A 136 -1.06 -2.67 8.81
N VAL A 137 -0.13 -2.33 9.69
CA VAL A 137 0.87 -1.29 9.45
C VAL A 137 2.23 -1.88 9.76
N ASN A 138 3.06 -2.06 8.75
CA ASN A 138 4.44 -2.54 8.88
C ASN A 138 5.42 -1.46 8.47
N PHE A 139 6.46 -1.32 9.26
CA PHE A 139 7.57 -0.42 8.97
C PHE A 139 8.70 -1.25 8.33
N GLY A 140 9.07 -0.88 7.11
CA GLY A 140 10.19 -1.50 6.41
C GLY A 140 11.52 -0.89 6.82
N GLU A 141 12.58 -1.48 6.30
CA GLU A 141 13.95 -1.05 6.58
C GLU A 141 14.15 0.44 6.26
N PRO A 142 14.56 1.27 7.24
CA PRO A 142 14.78 2.70 7.04
C PRO A 142 15.91 2.99 6.05
N LEU A 143 15.78 4.09 5.30
CA LEU A 143 16.79 4.56 4.39
C LEU A 143 17.31 5.94 4.84
N HIS A 144 18.56 5.98 5.30
CA HIS A 144 19.20 7.22 5.71
C HIS A 144 19.69 7.99 4.50
N LEU A 145 19.04 9.12 4.20
CA LEU A 145 19.25 9.86 2.96
C LEU A 145 20.70 10.37 2.81
N THR A 146 21.33 10.78 3.90
CA THR A 146 22.76 11.19 3.89
C THR A 146 23.66 10.03 3.51
N THR A 147 23.45 8.84 4.07
CA THR A 147 24.24 7.64 3.75
C THR A 147 24.05 7.24 2.31
N TYR A 148 22.80 7.23 1.84
CA TYR A 148 22.46 6.93 0.46
C TYR A 148 23.16 7.88 -0.54
N LEU A 149 23.09 9.21 -0.28
CA LEU A 149 23.74 10.19 -1.14
C LEU A 149 25.26 10.09 -1.11
N ASN A 150 25.87 9.81 0.05
CA ASN A 150 27.32 9.60 0.13
C ASN A 150 27.79 8.42 -0.72
N GLN A 151 26.98 7.37 -0.83
CA GLN A 151 27.31 6.17 -1.61
C GLN A 151 27.06 6.35 -3.11
N ASN A 152 25.95 6.99 -3.48
CA ASN A 152 25.50 7.05 -4.87
C ASN A 152 25.84 8.36 -5.59
N VAL A 153 26.05 9.43 -4.84
CA VAL A 153 26.39 10.78 -5.37
C VAL A 153 27.44 11.42 -4.45
N PRO A 154 28.71 10.98 -4.44
CA PRO A 154 29.72 11.44 -3.46
C PRO A 154 29.92 12.97 -3.43
N THR A 155 29.68 13.63 -4.55
CA THR A 155 29.82 15.10 -4.71
C THR A 155 28.54 15.89 -4.35
N TRP A 156 27.50 15.26 -3.79
CA TRP A 156 26.23 15.92 -3.54
C TRP A 156 26.32 17.19 -2.68
N ARG A 157 27.36 17.27 -1.80
CA ARG A 157 27.57 18.43 -0.94
C ARG A 157 28.00 19.69 -1.70
N GLU A 158 28.58 19.53 -2.88
CA GLU A 158 28.95 20.65 -3.76
C GLU A 158 27.73 21.41 -4.29
N ALA A 159 26.56 20.75 -4.28
CA ALA A 159 25.29 21.35 -4.69
C ALA A 159 24.53 22.01 -3.52
N ILE A 160 25.14 22.12 -2.32
CA ILE A 160 24.52 22.80 -1.17
C ILE A 160 24.53 24.31 -1.43
N ASP A 161 23.35 24.91 -1.42
CA ASP A 161 23.15 26.34 -1.56
C ASP A 161 22.03 26.80 -0.61
N PRO A 162 22.37 27.56 0.46
CA PRO A 162 21.38 28.07 1.41
C PRO A 162 20.40 29.11 0.82
N ILE A 163 20.76 29.71 -0.32
CA ILE A 163 19.97 30.81 -0.91
C ILE A 163 19.01 30.30 -1.98
N GLU A 164 19.49 29.45 -2.88
CA GLU A 164 18.70 28.94 -3.99
C GLU A 164 18.52 27.42 -3.95
N ALA A 165 17.31 26.97 -4.31
CA ALA A 165 17.02 25.54 -4.43
C ALA A 165 17.67 24.98 -5.71
N GLN A 166 18.72 24.26 -5.54
CA GLN A 166 19.51 23.65 -6.63
C GLN A 166 18.77 22.51 -7.31
N ARG A 167 19.02 22.34 -8.61
CA ARG A 167 18.56 21.21 -9.43
C ARG A 167 19.73 20.61 -10.19
N PRO A 168 20.67 19.98 -9.50
CA PRO A 168 21.81 19.36 -10.17
C PRO A 168 21.35 18.25 -11.11
N SER A 169 22.17 17.96 -12.14
CA SER A 169 21.84 16.94 -13.18
C SER A 169 21.61 15.55 -12.61
N TRP A 170 22.29 15.21 -11.53
CA TRP A 170 22.14 13.92 -10.85
C TRP A 170 20.82 13.77 -10.06
N LEU A 171 20.10 14.86 -9.78
CA LEU A 171 18.90 14.81 -8.92
C LEU A 171 17.81 13.88 -9.47
N THR A 172 17.48 13.99 -10.74
CA THR A 172 16.40 13.21 -11.35
C THR A 172 16.67 11.69 -11.34
N PRO A 173 17.84 11.19 -11.84
CA PRO A 173 18.13 9.77 -11.79
C PRO A 173 18.25 9.23 -10.36
N THR A 174 18.82 10.00 -9.43
CA THR A 174 18.94 9.63 -8.02
C THR A 174 17.58 9.49 -7.34
N VAL A 175 16.66 10.41 -7.61
CA VAL A 175 15.28 10.35 -7.07
C VAL A 175 14.52 9.16 -7.65
N GLN A 176 14.75 8.82 -8.91
CA GLN A 176 14.12 7.66 -9.55
C GLN A 176 14.58 6.35 -8.87
N ASP A 177 15.88 6.15 -8.73
CA ASP A 177 16.45 4.99 -8.06
C ASP A 177 16.00 4.90 -6.59
N LEU A 178 16.02 6.01 -5.87
CA LEU A 178 15.56 6.08 -4.50
C LEU A 178 14.07 5.72 -4.36
N ALA A 179 13.24 6.17 -5.30
CA ALA A 179 11.82 5.84 -5.32
C ALA A 179 11.59 4.34 -5.55
N GLU A 180 12.34 3.73 -6.46
CA GLU A 180 12.29 2.28 -6.72
C GLU A 180 12.70 1.49 -5.47
N GLN A 181 13.77 1.87 -4.79
CA GLN A 181 14.20 1.24 -3.54
C GLN A 181 13.13 1.35 -2.44
N ILE A 182 12.47 2.50 -2.31
CA ILE A 182 11.37 2.68 -1.36
C ILE A 182 10.21 1.73 -1.70
N MET A 183 9.83 1.60 -2.97
CA MET A 183 8.75 0.72 -3.39
C MET A 183 9.07 -0.76 -3.13
N VAL A 184 10.31 -1.17 -3.36
CA VAL A 184 10.79 -2.52 -3.01
C VAL A 184 10.68 -2.76 -1.51
N ARG A 185 11.12 -1.82 -0.67
CA ARG A 185 11.05 -1.94 0.79
C ARG A 185 9.60 -1.95 1.31
N ILE A 186 8.67 -1.22 0.66
CA ILE A 186 7.24 -1.32 0.97
C ILE A 186 6.73 -2.73 0.67
N ASN A 187 7.07 -3.32 -0.48
CA ASN A 187 6.71 -4.70 -0.80
C ASN A 187 7.33 -5.72 0.17
N ASN A 188 8.58 -5.51 0.58
CA ASN A 188 9.28 -6.36 1.54
C ASN A 188 8.57 -6.39 2.90
N SER A 189 7.89 -5.29 3.25
CA SER A 189 7.15 -5.15 4.52
C SER A 189 5.69 -5.60 4.43
N ALA A 190 5.29 -6.28 3.35
CA ALA A 190 3.90 -6.70 3.17
C ALA A 190 3.42 -7.62 4.30
N ALA A 191 2.15 -7.46 4.69
CA ALA A 191 1.48 -8.31 5.66
C ALA A 191 0.46 -9.21 4.96
N ALA A 192 0.62 -10.53 5.09
CA ALA A 192 -0.42 -11.46 4.72
C ALA A 192 -1.55 -11.43 5.76
N ASN A 193 -2.79 -11.61 5.32
CA ASN A 193 -3.95 -11.66 6.19
C ASN A 193 -4.98 -12.68 5.72
N ALA A 194 -6.03 -12.89 6.50
CA ALA A 194 -7.07 -13.89 6.22
C ALA A 194 -7.71 -13.69 4.84
N MET A 195 -8.05 -12.46 4.48
CA MET A 195 -8.68 -12.16 3.18
C MET A 195 -7.74 -12.42 2.01
N ASN A 196 -6.45 -12.06 2.15
CA ASN A 196 -5.46 -12.32 1.11
C ASN A 196 -5.34 -13.82 0.81
N LEU A 197 -5.21 -14.64 1.86
CA LEU A 197 -4.99 -16.08 1.75
C LEU A 197 -6.24 -16.80 1.20
N CYS A 198 -7.43 -16.51 1.74
CA CYS A 198 -8.68 -17.06 1.23
C CYS A 198 -8.94 -16.69 -0.24
N CYS A 199 -8.75 -15.41 -0.58
CA CYS A 199 -8.92 -14.95 -1.96
C CYS A 199 -7.91 -15.59 -2.92
N THR A 200 -6.67 -15.81 -2.48
CA THR A 200 -5.65 -16.49 -3.29
C THR A 200 -6.05 -17.92 -3.59
N ALA A 201 -6.49 -18.68 -2.58
CA ALA A 201 -6.90 -20.07 -2.74
C ALA A 201 -8.16 -20.21 -3.62
N LEU A 202 -9.21 -19.45 -3.32
CA LEU A 202 -10.47 -19.53 -4.07
C LEU A 202 -10.35 -19.03 -5.53
N LEU A 203 -9.56 -17.99 -5.79
CA LEU A 203 -9.33 -17.54 -7.16
C LEU A 203 -8.45 -18.47 -7.97
N ALA A 204 -7.62 -19.30 -7.33
CA ALA A 204 -6.84 -20.34 -7.99
C ALA A 204 -7.66 -21.58 -8.28
N SER A 205 -8.75 -21.85 -7.55
CA SER A 205 -9.59 -23.01 -7.77
C SER A 205 -10.42 -22.85 -9.06
N ARG A 206 -10.63 -23.98 -9.78
CA ARG A 206 -11.28 -24.00 -11.10
C ARG A 206 -12.70 -23.42 -11.11
N GLN A 207 -13.45 -23.65 -10.03
CA GLN A 207 -14.84 -23.17 -9.88
C GLN A 207 -14.96 -22.01 -8.90
N ARG A 208 -13.86 -21.51 -8.37
CA ARG A 208 -13.83 -20.51 -7.28
C ARG A 208 -14.59 -20.99 -6.05
N SER A 209 -14.56 -22.29 -5.81
CA SER A 209 -15.17 -22.96 -4.67
C SER A 209 -14.27 -24.09 -4.19
N LEU A 210 -14.25 -24.27 -2.88
CA LEU A 210 -13.52 -25.36 -2.21
C LEU A 210 -14.36 -25.82 -1.01
N THR A 211 -14.26 -27.09 -0.61
CA THR A 211 -14.82 -27.48 0.66
C THR A 211 -14.07 -26.74 1.79
N ARG A 212 -14.68 -26.67 2.95
CA ARG A 212 -14.06 -26.05 4.13
C ARG A 212 -12.71 -26.68 4.44
N GLU A 213 -12.62 -28.02 4.36
CA GLU A 213 -11.40 -28.78 4.60
C GLU A 213 -10.33 -28.43 3.57
N GLN A 214 -10.65 -28.48 2.28
CA GLN A 214 -9.71 -28.16 1.20
C GLN A 214 -9.19 -26.71 1.31
N LEU A 215 -10.08 -25.76 1.64
CA LEU A 215 -9.68 -24.38 1.80
C LEU A 215 -8.77 -24.18 3.03
N THR A 216 -9.07 -24.87 4.13
CA THR A 216 -8.24 -24.86 5.34
C THR A 216 -6.85 -25.45 5.06
N GLU A 217 -6.78 -26.60 4.38
CA GLU A 217 -5.51 -27.24 3.99
C GLU A 217 -4.69 -26.33 3.07
N GLN A 218 -5.34 -25.64 2.12
CA GLN A 218 -4.67 -24.72 1.22
C GLN A 218 -4.13 -23.49 1.94
N ILE A 219 -4.91 -22.93 2.88
CA ILE A 219 -4.45 -21.80 3.73
C ILE A 219 -3.28 -22.25 4.60
N ASP A 220 -3.34 -23.46 5.19
CA ASP A 220 -2.25 -24.00 6.00
C ASP A 220 -0.97 -24.17 5.17
N CYS A 221 -1.08 -24.69 3.96
CA CYS A 221 0.05 -24.80 3.02
C CYS A 221 0.69 -23.42 2.77
N TYR A 222 -0.09 -22.37 2.52
CA TYR A 222 0.44 -21.03 2.34
C TYR A 222 1.08 -20.47 3.62
N LEU A 223 0.48 -20.71 4.78
CA LEU A 223 1.04 -20.29 6.06
C LEU A 223 2.38 -20.95 6.34
N GLN A 224 2.47 -22.27 6.15
CA GLN A 224 3.71 -23.02 6.32
C GLN A 224 4.80 -22.52 5.37
N LEU A 225 4.45 -22.30 4.10
CA LEU A 225 5.37 -21.76 3.10
C LEU A 225 5.90 -20.39 3.54
N LEU A 226 5.00 -19.46 3.85
CA LEU A 226 5.37 -18.08 4.19
C LEU A 226 6.12 -17.97 5.53
N ARG A 227 5.89 -18.88 6.48
CA ARG A 227 6.59 -18.92 7.77
C ARG A 227 7.97 -19.57 7.66
N ASN A 228 8.10 -20.66 6.88
CA ASN A 228 9.35 -21.40 6.75
C ASN A 228 10.29 -20.79 5.69
N VAL A 229 9.74 -20.17 4.67
CA VAL A 229 10.46 -19.48 3.59
C VAL A 229 9.86 -18.09 3.41
N PRO A 230 10.09 -17.16 4.36
CA PRO A 230 9.53 -15.82 4.28
C PRO A 230 10.03 -15.08 3.05
N TYR A 231 9.15 -14.29 2.44
CA TYR A 231 9.51 -13.46 1.29
C TYR A 231 10.62 -12.44 1.66
N ASN A 232 10.51 -11.84 2.83
CA ASN A 232 11.52 -10.94 3.40
C ASN A 232 11.43 -10.98 4.93
N ALA A 233 12.50 -10.56 5.61
CA ALA A 233 12.54 -10.48 7.08
C ALA A 233 11.51 -9.48 7.65
N ASP A 234 11.16 -8.44 6.89
CA ASP A 234 10.20 -7.41 7.28
C ASP A 234 8.74 -7.81 6.98
N SER A 235 8.53 -8.89 6.21
CA SER A 235 7.17 -9.35 5.89
C SER A 235 6.54 -10.07 7.07
N THR A 236 5.23 -9.90 7.27
CA THR A 236 4.51 -10.50 8.38
C THR A 236 3.45 -11.49 7.92
N VAL A 237 3.30 -12.54 8.72
CA VAL A 237 2.31 -13.61 8.52
C VAL A 237 1.53 -13.74 9.81
N PRO A 238 0.20 -13.92 9.79
CA PRO A 238 -0.61 -14.05 11.01
C PRO A 238 -0.16 -15.22 11.87
N ASP A 239 -0.14 -15.01 13.19
CA ASP A 239 0.11 -16.08 14.16
C ASP A 239 -1.21 -16.76 14.57
N LEU A 240 -1.97 -17.23 13.58
CA LEU A 240 -3.25 -17.91 13.73
C LEU A 240 -3.21 -19.21 12.94
N THR A 241 -4.06 -20.17 13.33
CA THR A 241 -4.25 -21.39 12.55
C THR A 241 -5.06 -21.12 11.28
N ALA A 242 -4.96 -22.01 10.30
CA ALA A 242 -5.73 -21.90 9.06
C ALA A 242 -7.25 -21.87 9.31
N ASN A 243 -7.76 -22.65 10.28
CA ASN A 243 -9.16 -22.63 10.68
C ASN A 243 -9.58 -21.28 11.27
N GLN A 244 -8.77 -20.71 12.15
CA GLN A 244 -9.06 -19.39 12.75
C GLN A 244 -9.08 -18.28 11.70
N LEU A 245 -8.17 -18.32 10.72
CA LEU A 245 -8.15 -17.36 9.61
C LEU A 245 -9.37 -17.53 8.71
N LEU A 246 -9.75 -18.78 8.41
CA LEU A 246 -10.94 -19.05 7.61
C LEU A 246 -12.20 -18.54 8.33
N ASP A 247 -12.37 -18.84 9.61
CA ASP A 247 -13.51 -18.36 10.40
C ASP A 247 -13.56 -16.82 10.43
N HIS A 248 -12.41 -16.18 10.60
CA HIS A 248 -12.30 -14.73 10.56
C HIS A 248 -12.74 -14.17 9.18
N ALA A 249 -12.26 -14.75 8.08
CA ALA A 249 -12.62 -14.33 6.73
C ALA A 249 -14.12 -14.54 6.43
N LEU A 250 -14.70 -15.65 6.89
CA LEU A 250 -16.14 -15.92 6.73
C LEU A 250 -17.00 -14.92 7.49
N ASN A 251 -16.58 -14.51 8.69
CA ASN A 251 -17.28 -13.49 9.48
C ASN A 251 -17.32 -12.12 8.81
N MET A 252 -16.48 -11.87 7.81
CA MET A 252 -16.52 -10.65 7.00
C MET A 252 -17.62 -10.64 5.93
N ASN A 253 -18.37 -11.74 5.78
CA ASN A 253 -19.51 -11.89 4.87
C ASN A 253 -19.16 -11.56 3.39
N LYS A 254 -17.98 -11.97 2.92
CA LYS A 254 -17.52 -11.79 1.53
C LYS A 254 -17.65 -13.06 0.70
N PHE A 255 -17.77 -14.21 1.34
CA PHE A 255 -17.90 -15.52 0.74
C PHE A 255 -19.28 -16.07 1.03
N GLN A 256 -19.78 -16.93 0.14
CA GLN A 256 -20.99 -17.70 0.37
C GLN A 256 -20.62 -19.07 0.93
N VAL A 257 -21.42 -19.57 1.86
CA VAL A 257 -21.28 -20.90 2.42
C VAL A 257 -22.51 -21.70 1.98
N GLU A 258 -22.29 -22.70 1.15
CA GLU A 258 -23.30 -23.65 0.69
C GLU A 258 -23.15 -24.94 1.50
N LYS A 259 -24.25 -25.43 2.06
CA LYS A 259 -24.26 -26.70 2.79
C LYS A 259 -24.58 -27.84 1.83
N ASP A 260 -23.70 -28.82 1.77
CA ASP A 260 -23.89 -30.05 1.04
C ASP A 260 -23.78 -31.26 1.98
N ASN A 261 -24.18 -32.44 1.49
CA ASN A 261 -24.07 -33.69 2.22
C ASN A 261 -22.65 -34.09 2.61
N ILE A 262 -21.66 -33.51 1.96
CA ILE A 262 -20.21 -33.74 2.16
C ILE A 262 -19.59 -32.72 3.11
N GLY A 263 -20.32 -31.63 3.47
CA GLY A 263 -19.82 -30.55 4.31
C GLY A 263 -20.11 -29.16 3.75
N ASP A 264 -19.52 -28.14 4.38
CA ASP A 264 -19.66 -26.75 3.96
C ASP A 264 -18.75 -26.46 2.74
N ILE A 265 -19.32 -25.94 1.66
CA ILE A 265 -18.61 -25.50 0.48
C ILE A 265 -18.51 -23.96 0.53
N ILE A 266 -17.29 -23.45 0.50
CA ILE A 266 -17.02 -22.02 0.48
C ILE A 266 -16.91 -21.57 -0.98
N VAL A 267 -17.79 -20.64 -1.37
CA VAL A 267 -17.90 -20.16 -2.74
C VAL A 267 -17.56 -18.68 -2.82
N LEU A 268 -16.73 -18.32 -3.79
CA LEU A 268 -16.49 -16.93 -4.17
C LEU A 268 -17.41 -16.58 -5.34
N PRO A 269 -18.47 -15.77 -5.12
CA PRO A 269 -19.40 -15.39 -6.18
C PRO A 269 -18.71 -14.71 -7.35
N ARG A 270 -19.16 -14.99 -8.57
CA ARG A 270 -18.57 -14.46 -9.81
C ARG A 270 -18.51 -12.93 -9.83
N GLU A 271 -19.56 -12.28 -9.34
CA GLU A 271 -19.66 -10.82 -9.29
C GLU A 271 -18.59 -10.22 -8.36
N GLN A 272 -18.19 -10.96 -7.33
CA GLN A 272 -17.18 -10.51 -6.36
C GLN A 272 -15.75 -10.91 -6.75
N ALA A 273 -15.57 -11.87 -7.65
CA ALA A 273 -14.25 -12.39 -8.01
C ALA A 273 -13.27 -11.28 -8.47
N VAL A 274 -13.75 -10.33 -9.27
CA VAL A 274 -12.95 -9.18 -9.71
C VAL A 274 -12.50 -8.32 -8.50
N LEU A 275 -13.41 -8.10 -7.54
CA LEU A 275 -13.14 -7.33 -6.34
C LEU A 275 -12.13 -8.06 -5.45
N MET A 276 -12.28 -9.37 -5.30
CA MET A 276 -11.43 -10.20 -4.46
C MET A 276 -10.02 -10.35 -5.05
N THR A 277 -9.84 -10.15 -6.35
CA THR A 277 -8.53 -10.04 -6.99
C THR A 277 -7.66 -8.94 -6.37
N TYR A 278 -8.27 -7.85 -5.87
CA TYR A 278 -7.57 -6.80 -5.14
C TYR A 278 -6.80 -7.39 -3.94
N TYR A 279 -7.46 -8.18 -3.11
CA TYR A 279 -6.85 -8.75 -1.90
C TYR A 279 -5.76 -9.77 -2.24
N ARG A 280 -5.98 -10.65 -3.24
CA ARG A 280 -4.93 -11.54 -3.73
C ARG A 280 -3.70 -10.76 -4.19
N ASN A 281 -3.90 -9.67 -4.92
CA ASN A 281 -2.79 -8.91 -5.50
C ASN A 281 -1.93 -8.20 -4.44
N ASN A 282 -2.47 -7.94 -3.24
CA ASN A 282 -1.67 -7.33 -2.17
C ASN A 282 -0.48 -8.20 -1.75
N ILE A 283 -0.62 -9.53 -1.79
CA ILE A 283 0.45 -10.48 -1.39
C ILE A 283 0.96 -11.34 -2.55
N HIS A 284 0.52 -11.10 -3.78
CA HIS A 284 0.88 -11.93 -4.93
C HIS A 284 2.39 -12.07 -5.12
N HIS A 285 3.15 -11.00 -4.90
CA HIS A 285 4.61 -10.98 -4.99
C HIS A 285 5.28 -11.95 -4.00
N MET A 286 4.67 -12.21 -2.83
CA MET A 286 5.21 -13.14 -1.84
C MET A 286 5.11 -14.62 -2.29
N LEU A 287 4.21 -14.93 -3.23
CA LEU A 287 3.91 -16.30 -3.67
C LEU A 287 4.36 -16.59 -5.10
N VAL A 288 4.76 -15.60 -5.88
CA VAL A 288 5.12 -15.76 -7.30
C VAL A 288 6.30 -16.71 -7.49
N LEU A 289 7.40 -16.50 -6.75
CA LEU A 289 8.60 -17.32 -6.89
C LEU A 289 8.37 -18.79 -6.49
N PRO A 290 7.79 -19.10 -5.31
CA PRO A 290 7.44 -20.48 -4.96
C PRO A 290 6.50 -21.14 -5.98
N SER A 291 5.51 -20.39 -6.48
CA SER A 291 4.57 -20.90 -7.48
C SER A 291 5.26 -21.23 -8.81
N LEU A 292 6.20 -20.40 -9.25
CA LEU A 292 6.99 -20.64 -10.45
C LEU A 292 7.86 -21.91 -10.29
N ILE A 293 8.56 -22.04 -9.17
CA ILE A 293 9.39 -23.20 -8.86
C ILE A 293 8.52 -24.46 -8.88
N SER A 294 7.37 -24.45 -8.20
CA SER A 294 6.45 -25.60 -8.16
C SER A 294 5.97 -25.97 -9.56
N SER A 295 5.62 -24.98 -10.39
CA SER A 295 5.18 -25.22 -11.77
C SER A 295 6.28 -25.88 -12.62
N ILE A 296 7.53 -25.43 -12.48
CA ILE A 296 8.69 -26.00 -13.19
C ILE A 296 8.91 -27.47 -12.74
N VAL A 297 8.93 -27.72 -11.43
CA VAL A 297 9.14 -29.07 -10.88
C VAL A 297 8.06 -30.04 -11.34
N MET A 298 6.79 -29.59 -11.37
CA MET A 298 5.68 -30.45 -11.80
C MET A 298 5.68 -30.70 -13.31
N HIS A 299 6.21 -29.78 -14.12
CA HIS A 299 6.25 -29.94 -15.57
C HIS A 299 7.38 -30.87 -16.05
N HIS A 300 8.41 -31.07 -15.23
CA HIS A 300 9.55 -31.94 -15.50
C HIS A 300 9.45 -33.34 -14.84
N ARG A 301 8.28 -33.66 -14.25
CA ARG A 301 7.93 -35.03 -13.81
C ARG A 301 7.11 -35.72 -14.87
#